data_4e20109828fb7f71536840c9389f7002
#
_entry.id   4e20109828fb7f71536840c9389f7002
#
_cell.length_a   1.000
_cell.length_b   1.000
_cell.length_c   1.000
_cell.angle_alpha   90.00
_cell.angle_beta   90.00
_cell.angle_gamma   90.00
#
_symmetry.space_group_name_H-M   'P 1'
#
loop_
_entity.id
_entity.type
_entity.pdbx_description
1 polymer ?
#
loop_
_entity_poly.entity_id
_entity_poly.type
_entity_poly.pdbx_seq_one_letter_code
_entity_poly.pdbx_strand_id
1 'polypeptide(L)'
;ARGKPDIRTQVMVQRSLDTRLPLIYLNLVGGQDDQVFDGASFILNQGGKLAVKLPQFEEATELVEFQEQDGKWSALPGTKYVCKTEMSQDYRAMSEGLKDYVIKSGFSKVVLGLSGGIDSALVATIAVDSLGAENVMCVRLPSKISSKHSLDDAQNLIDNLQCKFETISIENCQEAVINSLSSLFMGLHTDVTEENIQSRIRGLLLMALSNKFGSMLLTTGNKSE
;
A
#
# COMPACT_ATOMS: atom_id res chain seq x y z
N ALA A 1 0.77 1.25 -13.13
CA ALA A 1 1.42 2.51 -13.53
C ALA A 1 0.35 3.50 -13.96
N ARG A 2 0.48 4.78 -13.58
CA ARG A 2 -0.41 5.87 -13.99
C ARG A 2 -0.50 5.95 -15.52
N GLY A 3 -1.66 6.35 -16.05
CA GLY A 3 -1.92 6.47 -17.51
C GLY A 3 -2.09 5.15 -18.26
N LYS A 4 -1.78 4.00 -17.69
CA LYS A 4 -1.98 2.71 -18.36
C LYS A 4 -3.44 2.39 -18.71
N PRO A 5 -4.46 2.72 -17.88
CA PRO A 5 -5.86 2.47 -18.24
C PRO A 5 -6.27 3.15 -19.56
N ASP A 6 -5.79 4.37 -19.80
CA ASP A 6 -6.12 5.11 -21.05
C ASP A 6 -5.42 4.50 -22.25
N ILE A 7 -4.12 4.20 -22.14
CA ILE A 7 -3.35 3.52 -23.19
C ILE A 7 -3.99 2.17 -23.52
N ARG A 8 -4.33 1.38 -22.52
CA ARG A 8 -5.00 0.08 -22.67
C ARG A 8 -6.30 0.22 -23.45
N THR A 9 -7.13 1.18 -23.03
CA THR A 9 -8.41 1.45 -23.70
C THR A 9 -8.21 1.85 -25.16
N GLN A 10 -7.26 2.75 -25.47
CA GLN A 10 -6.95 3.17 -26.82
C GLN A 10 -6.50 2.00 -27.70
N VAL A 11 -5.60 1.14 -27.20
CA VAL A 11 -5.14 -0.05 -27.91
C VAL A 11 -6.29 -1.00 -28.21
N MET A 12 -7.18 -1.23 -27.23
CA MET A 12 -8.31 -2.14 -27.42
C MET A 12 -9.38 -1.55 -28.34
N VAL A 13 -9.61 -0.25 -28.31
CA VAL A 13 -10.47 0.44 -29.30
C VAL A 13 -9.93 0.25 -30.72
N GLN A 14 -8.62 0.46 -30.92
CA GLN A 14 -8.00 0.23 -32.25
C GLN A 14 -8.18 -1.23 -32.70
N ARG A 15 -7.98 -2.21 -31.82
CA ARG A 15 -8.20 -3.63 -32.13
C ARG A 15 -9.65 -3.93 -32.53
N SER A 16 -10.63 -3.34 -31.82
CA SER A 16 -12.05 -3.49 -32.18
C SER A 16 -12.38 -2.88 -33.53
N LEU A 17 -11.74 -1.78 -33.92
CA LEU A 17 -11.86 -1.16 -35.25
C LEU A 17 -11.26 -2.05 -36.34
N ASP A 18 -10.06 -2.56 -36.13
CA ASP A 18 -9.32 -3.37 -37.10
C ASP A 18 -10.03 -4.69 -37.38
N THR A 19 -10.50 -5.38 -36.34
CA THR A 19 -11.14 -6.69 -36.46
C THR A 19 -12.61 -6.61 -36.82
N ARG A 20 -13.27 -5.49 -36.60
CA ARG A 20 -14.72 -5.28 -36.74
C ARG A 20 -15.56 -6.25 -35.91
N LEU A 21 -15.00 -6.71 -34.79
CA LEU A 21 -15.65 -7.60 -33.81
C LEU A 21 -15.85 -6.90 -32.48
N PRO A 22 -16.83 -7.32 -31.66
CA PRO A 22 -16.84 -6.97 -30.26
C PRO A 22 -15.60 -7.57 -29.58
N LEU A 23 -15.08 -6.84 -28.57
CA LEU A 23 -13.88 -7.22 -27.85
C LEU A 23 -14.16 -7.27 -26.35
N ILE A 24 -13.82 -8.40 -25.74
CA ILE A 24 -13.84 -8.55 -24.28
C ILE A 24 -12.41 -8.44 -23.78
N TYR A 25 -12.14 -7.46 -22.92
CA TYR A 25 -10.89 -7.33 -22.20
C TYR A 25 -11.10 -7.73 -20.75
N LEU A 26 -10.49 -8.84 -20.33
CA LEU A 26 -10.48 -9.32 -18.96
C LEU A 26 -9.14 -9.03 -18.32
N ASN A 27 -9.15 -8.41 -17.14
CA ASN A 27 -7.97 -8.08 -16.37
C ASN A 27 -8.05 -8.64 -14.97
N LEU A 28 -6.90 -8.97 -14.38
CA LEU A 28 -6.77 -9.37 -12.98
C LEU A 28 -7.07 -8.21 -12.03
N VAL A 29 -7.46 -8.58 -10.81
CA VAL A 29 -7.50 -7.68 -9.65
C VAL A 29 -6.51 -8.20 -8.62
N GLY A 30 -5.81 -7.29 -7.95
CA GLY A 30 -4.93 -7.60 -6.82
C GLY A 30 -3.46 -7.41 -7.09
N GLY A 31 -2.65 -7.60 -6.03
CA GLY A 31 -1.20 -7.51 -6.05
C GLY A 31 -0.55 -8.86 -6.37
N GLN A 32 0.52 -8.82 -7.15
CA GLN A 32 1.40 -9.96 -7.37
C GLN A 32 2.83 -9.47 -7.52
N ASP A 33 3.71 -9.91 -6.64
CA ASP A 33 5.08 -9.42 -6.51
C ASP A 33 5.11 -7.89 -6.36
N ASP A 34 5.74 -7.17 -7.25
CA ASP A 34 5.84 -5.71 -7.29
C ASP A 34 4.76 -5.03 -8.17
N GLN A 35 3.78 -5.80 -8.66
CA GLN A 35 2.73 -5.31 -9.54
C GLN A 35 1.36 -5.35 -8.90
N VAL A 36 0.55 -4.34 -9.20
CA VAL A 36 -0.86 -4.29 -8.80
C VAL A 36 -1.72 -4.21 -10.06
N PHE A 37 -2.64 -5.15 -10.19
CA PHE A 37 -3.61 -5.24 -11.27
C PHE A 37 -4.91 -4.56 -10.86
N ASP A 38 -5.35 -3.61 -11.66
CA ASP A 38 -6.46 -2.72 -11.34
C ASP A 38 -7.84 -3.27 -11.74
N GLY A 39 -7.93 -4.44 -12.33
CA GLY A 39 -9.20 -4.94 -12.86
C GLY A 39 -9.71 -4.07 -14.00
N ALA A 40 -10.83 -3.41 -13.78
CA ALA A 40 -11.48 -2.55 -14.77
C ALA A 40 -11.70 -3.27 -16.12
N SER A 41 -12.07 -4.53 -16.09
CA SER A 41 -12.42 -5.31 -17.27
C SER A 41 -13.56 -4.65 -18.04
N PHE A 42 -13.55 -4.76 -19.37
CA PHE A 42 -14.56 -4.07 -20.17
C PHE A 42 -14.88 -4.80 -21.47
N ILE A 43 -16.02 -4.44 -22.04
CA ILE A 43 -16.47 -4.93 -23.36
C ILE A 43 -16.68 -3.74 -24.27
N LEU A 44 -16.07 -3.82 -25.43
CA LEU A 44 -16.28 -2.89 -26.54
C LEU A 44 -17.08 -3.58 -27.64
N ASN A 45 -18.08 -2.90 -28.16
CA ASN A 45 -18.72 -3.27 -29.41
C ASN A 45 -17.90 -2.81 -30.61
N GLN A 46 -18.23 -3.29 -31.77
CA GLN A 46 -17.62 -2.88 -33.05
C GLN A 46 -17.54 -1.33 -33.11
N GLY A 47 -16.39 -0.82 -33.54
CA GLY A 47 -16.14 0.62 -33.58
C GLY A 47 -15.71 1.23 -32.21
N GLY A 48 -15.34 0.41 -31.23
CA GLY A 48 -14.82 0.87 -29.93
C GLY A 48 -15.88 1.39 -28.97
N LYS A 49 -17.17 1.16 -29.23
CA LYS A 49 -18.25 1.62 -28.36
C LYS A 49 -18.32 0.79 -27.07
N LEU A 50 -18.12 1.43 -25.92
CA LEU A 50 -18.17 0.78 -24.62
C LEU A 50 -19.58 0.23 -24.31
N ALA A 51 -19.66 -1.07 -24.12
CA ALA A 51 -20.90 -1.77 -23.71
C ALA A 51 -20.94 -2.02 -22.20
N VAL A 52 -19.84 -2.53 -21.63
CA VAL A 52 -19.71 -2.86 -20.21
C VAL A 52 -18.36 -2.39 -19.70
N LYS A 53 -18.30 -1.94 -18.43
CA LYS A 53 -17.05 -1.67 -17.71
C LYS A 53 -17.24 -2.03 -16.26
N LEU A 54 -16.41 -2.94 -15.76
CA LEU A 54 -16.41 -3.41 -14.37
C LEU A 54 -15.62 -2.47 -13.45
N PRO A 55 -15.78 -2.60 -12.12
CA PRO A 55 -15.08 -1.76 -11.15
C PRO A 55 -13.55 -1.95 -11.20
N GLN A 56 -12.85 -0.98 -10.59
CA GLN A 56 -11.41 -1.05 -10.34
C GLN A 56 -11.14 -1.52 -8.91
N PHE A 57 -10.10 -2.33 -8.74
CA PHE A 57 -9.64 -2.87 -7.45
C PHE A 57 -10.74 -3.61 -6.66
N GLU A 58 -11.63 -4.25 -7.36
CA GLU A 58 -12.68 -5.09 -6.81
C GLU A 58 -12.92 -6.27 -7.74
N GLU A 59 -13.02 -7.47 -7.18
CA GLU A 59 -13.46 -8.64 -7.94
C GLU A 59 -14.93 -8.47 -8.32
N ALA A 60 -15.25 -8.74 -9.57
CA ALA A 60 -16.60 -8.61 -10.07
C ALA A 60 -16.91 -9.67 -11.12
N THR A 61 -18.15 -10.11 -11.14
CA THR A 61 -18.70 -11.00 -12.17
C THR A 61 -19.93 -10.34 -12.79
N GLU A 62 -19.95 -10.31 -14.10
CA GLU A 62 -21.06 -9.73 -14.86
C GLU A 62 -21.50 -10.74 -15.93
N LEU A 63 -22.82 -10.98 -15.99
CA LEU A 63 -23.44 -11.75 -17.07
C LEU A 63 -23.74 -10.77 -18.22
N VAL A 64 -23.17 -11.02 -19.38
CA VAL A 64 -23.34 -10.16 -20.54
C VAL A 64 -23.99 -10.93 -21.68
N GLU A 65 -25.10 -10.43 -22.16
CA GLU A 65 -25.81 -11.00 -23.31
C GLU A 65 -25.28 -10.42 -24.61
N PHE A 66 -25.15 -11.27 -25.60
CA PHE A 66 -24.79 -10.89 -26.98
C PHE A 66 -25.93 -11.17 -27.92
N GLN A 67 -26.16 -10.26 -28.84
CA GLN A 67 -27.13 -10.45 -29.90
C GLN A 67 -26.43 -10.43 -31.26
N GLU A 68 -26.94 -11.19 -32.18
CA GLU A 68 -26.56 -11.18 -33.61
C GLU A 68 -27.64 -10.47 -34.43
N GLN A 69 -27.23 -9.53 -35.26
CA GLN A 69 -28.09 -8.86 -36.20
C GLN A 69 -27.33 -8.68 -37.52
N ASP A 70 -27.86 -9.21 -38.61
CA ASP A 70 -27.26 -9.13 -39.98
C ASP A 70 -25.80 -9.64 -40.01
N GLY A 71 -25.52 -10.76 -39.32
CA GLY A 71 -24.17 -11.34 -39.25
C GLY A 71 -23.18 -10.58 -38.35
N LYS A 72 -23.65 -9.59 -37.59
CA LYS A 72 -22.82 -8.79 -36.67
C LYS A 72 -23.21 -9.05 -35.23
N TRP A 73 -22.23 -9.43 -34.44
CA TRP A 73 -22.38 -9.61 -33.01
C TRP A 73 -22.23 -8.29 -32.23
N SER A 74 -23.03 -8.07 -31.21
CA SER A 74 -22.91 -6.96 -30.29
C SER A 74 -23.31 -7.37 -28.86
N ALA A 75 -22.54 -6.89 -27.88
CA ALA A 75 -22.94 -7.01 -26.48
C ALA A 75 -24.05 -6.01 -26.16
N LEU A 76 -25.05 -6.45 -25.41
CA LEU A 76 -26.06 -5.56 -24.85
C LEU A 76 -25.40 -4.63 -23.79
N PRO A 77 -25.94 -3.40 -23.63
CA PRO A 77 -25.45 -2.50 -22.61
C PRO A 77 -25.61 -3.09 -21.20
N GLY A 78 -24.53 -3.13 -20.43
CA GLY A 78 -24.51 -3.53 -19.03
C GLY A 78 -23.93 -2.43 -18.12
N THR A 79 -23.39 -2.84 -16.99
CA THR A 79 -22.77 -1.95 -16.00
C THR A 79 -21.66 -1.11 -16.65
N LYS A 80 -21.64 0.19 -16.30
CA LYS A 80 -20.58 1.11 -16.72
C LYS A 80 -20.03 1.83 -15.50
N TYR A 81 -19.04 1.18 -14.87
CA TYR A 81 -18.36 1.77 -13.73
C TYR A 81 -17.60 3.05 -14.13
N VAL A 82 -17.80 4.10 -13.34
CA VAL A 82 -17.09 5.37 -13.52
C VAL A 82 -15.84 5.35 -12.65
N CYS A 83 -14.67 5.50 -13.27
CA CYS A 83 -13.41 5.55 -12.54
C CYS A 83 -13.36 6.77 -11.63
N LYS A 84 -12.87 6.57 -10.41
CA LYS A 84 -12.61 7.63 -9.45
C LYS A 84 -11.39 8.46 -9.89
N THR A 85 -11.10 9.55 -9.16
CA THR A 85 -9.92 10.40 -9.41
C THR A 85 -8.61 9.60 -9.36
N GLU A 86 -7.57 10.10 -10.02
CA GLU A 86 -6.24 9.45 -10.01
C GLU A 86 -5.72 9.24 -8.58
N MET A 87 -5.87 10.22 -7.69
CA MET A 87 -5.48 10.11 -6.29
C MET A 87 -6.20 8.94 -5.59
N SER A 88 -7.50 8.77 -5.82
CA SER A 88 -8.26 7.65 -5.26
C SER A 88 -7.82 6.31 -5.83
N GLN A 89 -7.44 6.27 -7.12
CA GLN A 89 -6.92 5.06 -7.76
C GLN A 89 -5.55 4.69 -7.19
N ASP A 90 -4.66 5.67 -6.99
CA ASP A 90 -3.36 5.45 -6.37
C ASP A 90 -3.49 4.89 -4.95
N TYR A 91 -4.38 5.49 -4.14
CA TYR A 91 -4.64 5.03 -2.78
C TYR A 91 -5.14 3.58 -2.75
N ARG A 92 -6.10 3.25 -3.60
CA ARG A 92 -6.63 1.88 -3.72
C ARG A 92 -5.58 0.90 -4.23
N ALA A 93 -4.72 1.32 -5.15
CA ALA A 93 -3.62 0.49 -5.62
C ALA A 93 -2.62 0.17 -4.50
N MET A 94 -2.28 1.17 -3.66
CA MET A 94 -1.41 0.95 -2.50
C MET A 94 -2.07 0.03 -1.47
N SER A 95 -3.35 0.23 -1.18
CA SER A 95 -4.10 -0.59 -0.22
C SER A 95 -4.21 -2.04 -0.69
N GLU A 96 -4.58 -2.28 -1.94
CA GLU A 96 -4.71 -3.62 -2.49
C GLU A 96 -3.35 -4.32 -2.62
N GLY A 97 -2.31 -3.58 -3.05
CA GLY A 97 -0.95 -4.09 -3.11
C GLY A 97 -0.41 -4.53 -1.75
N LEU A 98 -0.60 -3.70 -0.72
CA LEU A 98 -0.19 -4.03 0.65
C LEU A 98 -0.94 -5.25 1.19
N LYS A 99 -2.27 -5.25 1.06
CA LYS A 99 -3.11 -6.35 1.52
C LYS A 99 -2.67 -7.69 0.94
N ASP A 100 -2.57 -7.75 -0.38
CA ASP A 100 -2.19 -8.96 -1.08
C ASP A 100 -0.76 -9.40 -0.77
N TYR A 101 0.18 -8.45 -0.68
CA TYR A 101 1.55 -8.77 -0.32
C TYR A 101 1.64 -9.40 1.08
N VAL A 102 0.96 -8.85 2.07
CA VAL A 102 0.91 -9.39 3.43
C VAL A 102 0.31 -10.79 3.44
N ILE A 103 -0.88 -10.95 2.86
CA ILE A 103 -1.61 -12.23 2.88
C ILE A 103 -0.87 -13.31 2.08
N LYS A 104 -0.41 -13.00 0.88
CA LYS A 104 0.30 -13.96 0.00
C LYS A 104 1.68 -14.35 0.52
N SER A 105 2.29 -13.49 1.35
CA SER A 105 3.53 -13.82 2.09
C SER A 105 3.27 -14.65 3.36
N GLY A 106 2.03 -15.04 3.65
CA GLY A 106 1.67 -15.89 4.79
C GLY A 106 1.48 -15.14 6.11
N PHE A 107 1.39 -13.81 6.06
CA PHE A 107 1.11 -13.00 7.25
C PHE A 107 -0.36 -12.58 7.30
N SER A 108 -0.84 -12.30 8.51
CA SER A 108 -2.17 -11.71 8.75
C SER A 108 -2.09 -10.41 9.54
N LYS A 109 -0.91 -10.08 10.06
CA LYS A 109 -0.68 -8.91 10.91
C LYS A 109 0.57 -8.18 10.49
N VAL A 110 0.58 -6.88 10.78
CA VAL A 110 1.74 -6.02 10.51
C VAL A 110 2.15 -5.23 11.73
N VAL A 111 3.42 -4.86 11.80
CA VAL A 111 3.99 -3.93 12.78
C VAL A 111 4.76 -2.84 12.05
N LEU A 112 4.66 -1.61 12.53
CA LEU A 112 5.40 -0.48 11.97
C LEU A 112 5.81 0.53 13.04
N GLY A 113 6.91 1.23 12.78
CA GLY A 113 7.36 2.36 13.60
C GLY A 113 6.56 3.62 13.26
N LEU A 114 6.04 4.30 14.28
CA LEU A 114 5.31 5.56 14.14
C LEU A 114 6.18 6.71 14.68
N SER A 115 6.66 7.57 13.77
CA SER A 115 7.55 8.68 14.11
C SER A 115 6.83 9.99 14.44
N GLY A 116 5.54 10.10 14.11
CA GLY A 116 4.79 11.37 14.09
C GLY A 116 4.98 12.16 12.79
N GLY A 117 5.75 11.65 11.82
CA GLY A 117 5.88 12.22 10.48
C GLY A 117 4.81 11.70 9.53
N ILE A 118 4.58 12.46 8.44
CA ILE A 118 3.51 12.18 7.46
C ILE A 118 3.67 10.81 6.79
N ASP A 119 4.90 10.36 6.50
CA ASP A 119 5.15 9.10 5.81
C ASP A 119 4.69 7.91 6.67
N SER A 120 5.09 7.89 7.94
CA SER A 120 4.66 6.85 8.88
C SER A 120 3.14 6.90 9.13
N ALA A 121 2.55 8.09 9.15
CA ALA A 121 1.11 8.28 9.30
C ALA A 121 0.35 7.72 8.08
N LEU A 122 0.82 7.99 6.87
CA LEU A 122 0.22 7.48 5.65
C LEU A 122 0.30 5.94 5.58
N VAL A 123 1.47 5.37 5.89
CA VAL A 123 1.65 3.90 5.89
C VAL A 123 0.75 3.25 6.94
N ALA A 124 0.63 3.82 8.15
CA ALA A 124 -0.26 3.33 9.19
C ALA A 124 -1.74 3.36 8.74
N THR A 125 -2.17 4.46 8.12
CA THR A 125 -3.54 4.61 7.60
C THR A 125 -3.84 3.58 6.51
N ILE A 126 -2.95 3.43 5.52
CA ILE A 126 -3.11 2.43 4.46
C ILE A 126 -3.15 1.01 5.05
N ALA A 127 -2.30 0.72 6.05
CA ALA A 127 -2.28 -0.58 6.70
C ALA A 127 -3.61 -0.89 7.41
N VAL A 128 -4.17 0.07 8.15
CA VAL A 128 -5.46 -0.09 8.83
C VAL A 128 -6.61 -0.25 7.83
N ASP A 129 -6.65 0.57 6.79
CA ASP A 129 -7.69 0.47 5.76
C ASP A 129 -7.62 -0.84 4.96
N SER A 130 -6.41 -1.41 4.82
CA SER A 130 -6.19 -2.63 4.04
C SER A 130 -6.43 -3.92 4.83
N LEU A 131 -6.06 -3.93 6.11
CA LEU A 131 -5.97 -5.14 6.93
C LEU A 131 -6.93 -5.16 8.13
N GLY A 132 -7.53 -4.02 8.46
CA GLY A 132 -8.28 -3.82 9.70
C GLY A 132 -7.40 -3.40 10.88
N ALA A 133 -7.93 -2.56 11.75
CA ALA A 133 -7.22 -1.99 12.89
C ALA A 133 -6.66 -3.05 13.85
N GLU A 134 -7.37 -4.17 14.03
CA GLU A 134 -6.99 -5.29 14.89
C GLU A 134 -5.74 -6.03 14.42
N ASN A 135 -5.38 -5.88 13.15
CA ASN A 135 -4.23 -6.53 12.52
C ASN A 135 -3.00 -5.63 12.39
N VAL A 136 -3.10 -4.38 12.85
CA VAL A 136 -2.02 -3.39 12.77
C VAL A 136 -1.53 -3.02 14.15
N MET A 137 -0.20 -3.10 14.37
CA MET A 137 0.46 -2.61 15.56
C MET A 137 1.40 -1.46 15.20
N CYS A 138 1.11 -0.28 15.73
CA CYS A 138 1.98 0.88 15.64
C CYS A 138 2.87 0.96 16.87
N VAL A 139 4.16 1.24 16.70
CA VAL A 139 5.11 1.32 17.80
C VAL A 139 5.83 2.66 17.76
N ARG A 140 5.69 3.43 18.81
CA ARG A 140 6.45 4.67 19.03
C ARG A 140 7.75 4.35 19.73
N LEU A 141 8.87 4.83 19.20
CA LEU A 141 10.22 4.54 19.68
C LEU A 141 10.95 5.87 20.02
N PRO A 142 10.52 6.58 21.11
CA PRO A 142 11.09 7.87 21.48
C PRO A 142 12.53 7.73 21.97
N SER A 143 13.30 8.80 21.75
CA SER A 143 14.59 9.09 22.37
C SER A 143 14.49 10.38 23.18
N LYS A 144 15.57 10.76 23.89
CA LYS A 144 15.66 12.03 24.64
C LYS A 144 15.41 13.29 23.78
N ILE A 145 15.62 13.16 22.46
CA ILE A 145 15.53 14.29 21.51
C ILE A 145 14.15 14.34 20.82
N SER A 146 13.27 13.40 21.07
CA SER A 146 11.95 13.35 20.44
C SER A 146 11.10 14.57 20.83
N SER A 147 10.57 15.30 19.83
CA SER A 147 9.77 16.51 20.09
C SER A 147 8.40 16.15 20.68
N LYS A 148 7.88 17.00 21.55
CA LYS A 148 6.53 16.83 22.12
C LYS A 148 5.48 16.82 21.00
N HIS A 149 5.65 17.64 19.97
CA HIS A 149 4.73 17.74 18.83
C HIS A 149 4.57 16.39 18.11
N SER A 150 5.70 15.73 17.79
CA SER A 150 5.66 14.40 17.13
C SER A 150 4.98 13.33 17.99
N LEU A 151 5.09 13.47 19.32
CA LEU A 151 4.44 12.56 20.26
C LEU A 151 2.91 12.75 20.27
N ASP A 152 2.46 14.00 20.27
CA ASP A 152 1.04 14.36 20.26
C ASP A 152 0.38 13.99 18.90
N ASP A 153 1.06 14.25 17.79
CA ASP A 153 0.59 13.88 16.45
C ASP A 153 0.43 12.36 16.28
N ALA A 154 1.41 11.58 16.77
CA ALA A 154 1.32 10.14 16.77
C ALA A 154 0.13 9.65 17.61
N GLN A 155 -0.11 10.25 18.78
CA GLN A 155 -1.25 9.88 19.63
C GLN A 155 -2.58 10.18 18.96
N ASN A 156 -2.75 11.39 18.41
CA ASN A 156 -3.97 11.78 17.69
C ASN A 156 -4.27 10.85 16.52
N LEU A 157 -3.25 10.44 15.78
CA LEU A 157 -3.42 9.49 14.68
C LEU A 157 -3.93 8.14 15.18
N ILE A 158 -3.34 7.60 16.24
CA ILE A 158 -3.73 6.30 16.81
C ILE A 158 -5.15 6.34 17.38
N ASP A 159 -5.54 7.44 18.03
CA ASP A 159 -6.90 7.62 18.53
C ASP A 159 -7.93 7.61 17.38
N ASN A 160 -7.55 8.08 16.20
CA ASN A 160 -8.39 8.00 15.00
C ASN A 160 -8.38 6.62 14.34
N LEU A 161 -7.23 5.97 14.27
CA LEU A 161 -7.09 4.66 13.61
C LEU A 161 -7.59 3.49 14.45
N GLN A 162 -7.67 3.64 15.78
CA GLN A 162 -8.12 2.62 16.72
C GLN A 162 -7.33 1.30 16.63
N CYS A 163 -6.08 1.35 16.18
CA CYS A 163 -5.21 0.18 16.08
C CYS A 163 -4.39 -0.02 17.37
N LYS A 164 -3.71 -1.16 17.47
CA LYS A 164 -2.81 -1.42 18.61
C LYS A 164 -1.66 -0.45 18.63
N PHE A 165 -1.33 0.07 19.81
CA PHE A 165 -0.28 1.04 19.99
C PHE A 165 0.57 0.76 21.20
N GLU A 166 1.89 0.80 21.01
CA GLU A 166 2.87 0.61 22.09
C GLU A 166 3.93 1.72 22.05
N THR A 167 4.48 2.05 23.21
CA THR A 167 5.59 3.01 23.32
C THR A 167 6.76 2.31 24.00
N ILE A 168 7.89 2.26 23.31
CA ILE A 168 9.12 1.62 23.79
C ILE A 168 10.26 2.64 23.68
N SER A 169 10.76 3.14 24.82
CA SER A 169 11.93 4.03 24.82
C SER A 169 13.17 3.28 24.34
N ILE A 170 13.95 3.94 23.47
CA ILE A 170 15.22 3.38 22.98
C ILE A 170 16.41 3.74 23.90
N GLU A 171 16.21 4.56 24.93
CA GLU A 171 17.28 5.16 25.74
C GLU A 171 18.19 4.11 26.37
N ASN A 172 17.61 3.13 27.05
CA ASN A 172 18.41 2.08 27.70
C ASN A 172 19.27 1.29 26.70
N CYS A 173 18.72 0.99 25.54
CA CYS A 173 19.46 0.29 24.48
C CYS A 173 20.58 1.16 23.93
N GLN A 174 20.30 2.45 23.71
CA GLN A 174 21.30 3.40 23.22
C GLN A 174 22.43 3.58 24.23
N GLU A 175 22.12 3.75 25.51
CA GLU A 175 23.11 3.88 26.58
C GLU A 175 23.98 2.60 26.69
N ALA A 176 23.41 1.43 26.57
CA ALA A 176 24.16 0.17 26.59
C ALA A 176 25.15 0.07 25.44
N VAL A 177 24.73 0.44 24.21
CA VAL A 177 25.61 0.45 23.03
C VAL A 177 26.72 1.47 23.18
N ILE A 178 26.41 2.71 23.57
CA ILE A 178 27.40 3.79 23.76
C ILE A 178 28.40 3.41 24.86
N ASN A 179 27.94 2.86 25.98
CA ASN A 179 28.82 2.42 27.07
C ASN A 179 29.78 1.31 26.63
N SER A 180 29.32 0.38 25.79
CA SER A 180 30.16 -0.68 25.22
C SER A 180 31.27 -0.16 24.32
N LEU A 181 31.06 0.99 23.70
CA LEU A 181 32.01 1.63 22.77
C LEU A 181 32.81 2.77 23.44
N SER A 182 32.53 3.12 24.67
CA SER A 182 33.04 4.31 25.34
C SER A 182 34.59 4.40 25.38
N SER A 183 35.29 3.27 25.56
CA SER A 183 36.75 3.23 25.56
C SER A 183 37.36 3.53 24.17
N LEU A 184 36.63 3.14 23.12
CA LEU A 184 37.06 3.37 21.73
C LEU A 184 36.72 4.79 21.25
N PHE A 185 35.70 5.38 21.78
CA PHE A 185 35.20 6.72 21.41
C PHE A 185 35.79 7.83 22.32
N MET A 186 36.66 7.46 23.25
CA MET A 186 37.27 8.43 24.16
C MET A 186 38.04 9.55 23.39
N GLY A 187 37.67 10.81 23.61
CA GLY A 187 38.25 11.96 22.95
C GLY A 187 37.68 12.30 21.55
N LEU A 188 36.71 11.51 21.08
CA LEU A 188 35.99 11.81 19.85
C LEU A 188 34.73 12.66 20.14
N HIS A 189 34.34 13.51 19.19
CA HIS A 189 33.11 14.30 19.27
C HIS A 189 31.93 13.49 18.78
N THR A 190 30.75 13.76 19.34
CA THR A 190 29.45 13.22 18.87
C THR A 190 29.19 13.67 17.43
N ASP A 191 28.77 12.75 16.58
CA ASP A 191 28.50 13.00 15.16
C ASP A 191 27.29 12.17 14.67
N VAL A 192 27.20 11.91 13.37
CA VAL A 192 26.15 11.09 12.74
C VAL A 192 26.13 9.63 13.26
N THR A 193 27.18 9.19 13.95
CA THR A 193 27.27 7.83 14.50
C THR A 193 26.16 7.57 15.51
N GLU A 194 25.91 8.50 16.41
CA GLU A 194 24.91 8.38 17.47
C GLU A 194 23.47 8.37 16.88
N GLU A 195 23.22 9.14 15.82
CA GLU A 195 21.94 9.09 15.08
C GLU A 195 21.74 7.75 14.39
N ASN A 196 22.80 7.25 13.78
CA ASN A 196 22.80 5.94 13.14
C ASN A 196 22.58 4.80 14.14
N ILE A 197 23.15 4.88 15.35
CA ILE A 197 22.90 3.93 16.43
C ILE A 197 21.41 3.92 16.80
N GLN A 198 20.80 5.09 16.96
CA GLN A 198 19.37 5.19 17.28
C GLN A 198 18.50 4.56 16.20
N SER A 199 18.78 4.84 14.93
CA SER A 199 18.04 4.27 13.80
C SER A 199 18.10 2.75 13.79
N ARG A 200 19.29 2.18 14.02
CA ARG A 200 19.50 0.72 14.06
C ARG A 200 18.83 0.06 15.26
N ILE A 201 18.84 0.72 16.43
CA ILE A 201 18.14 0.23 17.63
C ILE A 201 16.62 0.18 17.35
N ARG A 202 16.05 1.19 16.72
CA ARG A 202 14.63 1.16 16.32
C ARG A 202 14.33 -0.01 15.40
N GLY A 203 15.16 -0.24 14.40
CA GLY A 203 15.04 -1.38 13.50
C GLY A 203 15.13 -2.73 14.24
N LEU A 204 16.07 -2.85 15.16
CA LEU A 204 16.25 -4.06 16.00
C LEU A 204 15.00 -4.35 16.83
N LEU A 205 14.45 -3.35 17.51
CA LEU A 205 13.26 -3.51 18.36
C LEU A 205 12.03 -3.88 17.53
N LEU A 206 11.80 -3.20 16.40
CA LEU A 206 10.70 -3.52 15.49
C LEU A 206 10.83 -4.93 14.92
N MET A 207 12.04 -5.35 14.55
CA MET A 207 12.28 -6.70 14.03
C MET A 207 12.08 -7.78 15.09
N ALA A 208 12.46 -7.49 16.34
CA ALA A 208 12.19 -8.40 17.47
C ALA A 208 10.69 -8.59 17.71
N LEU A 209 9.90 -7.50 17.63
CA LEU A 209 8.44 -7.57 17.71
C LEU A 209 7.84 -8.34 16.54
N SER A 210 8.27 -8.05 15.32
CA SER A 210 7.89 -8.75 14.09
C SER A 210 8.06 -10.26 14.25
N ASN A 211 9.25 -10.69 14.61
CA ASN A 211 9.59 -12.12 14.78
C ASN A 211 8.78 -12.77 15.92
N LYS A 212 8.65 -12.07 17.05
CA LYS A 212 7.98 -12.64 18.24
C LYS A 212 6.48 -12.80 18.04
N PHE A 213 5.84 -11.87 17.35
CA PHE A 213 4.39 -11.86 17.13
C PHE A 213 3.96 -12.43 15.77
N GLY A 214 4.91 -12.86 14.94
CA GLY A 214 4.61 -13.35 13.59
C GLY A 214 3.93 -12.29 12.72
N SER A 215 4.34 -11.03 12.85
CA SER A 215 3.79 -9.90 12.12
C SER A 215 4.80 -9.43 11.07
N MET A 216 4.34 -9.04 9.88
CA MET A 216 5.23 -8.44 8.89
C MET A 216 5.64 -7.03 9.33
N LEU A 217 6.94 -6.72 9.28
CA LEU A 217 7.43 -5.38 9.52
C LEU A 217 7.24 -4.52 8.26
N LEU A 218 6.49 -3.41 8.41
CA LEU A 218 6.39 -2.39 7.36
C LEU A 218 7.43 -1.28 7.58
N THR A 219 8.05 -0.84 6.50
CA THR A 219 8.94 0.31 6.50
C THR A 219 8.24 1.53 5.91
N THR A 220 8.70 2.72 6.30
CA THR A 220 8.10 3.99 5.91
C THR A 220 9.04 4.84 5.04
N GLY A 221 10.10 4.25 4.53
CA GLY A 221 11.03 4.90 3.61
C GLY A 221 10.40 5.23 2.26
N ASN A 222 10.88 6.26 1.61
CA ASN A 222 10.46 6.66 0.28
C ASN A 222 11.64 6.58 -0.72
N LYS A 223 11.33 6.66 -2.01
CA LYS A 223 12.33 6.48 -3.09
C LYS A 223 13.41 7.58 -3.08
N SER A 224 13.17 8.69 -2.40
CA SER A 224 14.09 9.85 -2.36
C SER A 224 15.08 9.79 -1.18
N GLU A 225 14.96 8.80 -0.30
CA GLU A 225 15.85 8.59 0.86
C GLU A 225 17.06 7.71 0.55
#